data_59019391e13a42fdb2ce92b42ce55b52
#
_entry.id   59019391e13a42fdb2ce92b42ce55b52
#
_cell.length_a   1.000
_cell.length_b   1.000
_cell.length_c   1.000
_cell.angle_alpha   90.00
_cell.angle_beta   90.00
_cell.angle_gamma   90.00
#
_symmetry.space_group_name_H-M   'P 1'
#
loop_
_entity.id
_entity.type
_entity.pdbx_description
1 polymer ?
#
loop_
_entity_poly.entity_id
_entity_poly.type
_entity_poly.pdbx_seq_one_letter_code
_entity_poly.pdbx_strand_id
1 'polypeptide(L)'
;TDLNIGMDGSVSLAVGTVDVGGSRASLSLVAAEELGIDYSHVKAIVADTSSLGYNDMTDGSRGTFSSSMATISAARNAIKILRERAAQMWDVPVDDVHWEKGHAIAKGEKYGNLSPLSLKDIAAKSGTTGGPIAGHSELVADGAGVSFATHICDVEVDPETGSTRVIRYTVVQDAGKAVHPTYVEGQYQGGAAQGIGWALNEEYIYGKDGRLQNAGFLDYRIPVCSDLPMIDTQILEIPNPNHPYGVRGVGETSIVPPLAAIANAVSNAVGVRMTHSPMSPPRILAALDAEREG
;
A
#
# COMPACT_ATOMS: atom_id res chain seq x y z
N THR A 1 -0.42 -9.93 14.28
CA THR A 1 -1.66 -9.14 14.23
C THR A 1 -2.63 -9.62 15.27
N ASP A 2 -3.12 -8.70 16.08
CA ASP A 2 -4.13 -8.94 17.12
C ASP A 2 -5.36 -8.09 16.85
N LEU A 3 -6.54 -8.70 16.90
CA LEU A 3 -7.82 -8.05 16.72
C LEU A 3 -8.67 -8.30 17.98
N ASN A 4 -9.08 -7.24 18.66
CA ASN A 4 -9.88 -7.32 19.87
C ASN A 4 -11.22 -6.62 19.66
N ILE A 5 -12.31 -7.22 20.13
CA ILE A 5 -13.67 -6.70 20.00
C ILE A 5 -14.15 -6.24 21.36
N GLY A 6 -14.46 -4.95 21.49
CA GLY A 6 -15.05 -4.34 22.68
C GLY A 6 -16.52 -4.69 22.86
N MET A 7 -17.01 -4.65 24.11
CA MET A 7 -18.42 -4.93 24.41
C MET A 7 -19.41 -3.96 23.73
N ASP A 8 -18.93 -2.80 23.32
CA ASP A 8 -19.68 -1.78 22.55
C ASP A 8 -19.69 -2.04 21.04
N GLY A 9 -19.00 -3.08 20.56
CA GLY A 9 -18.84 -3.41 19.15
C GLY A 9 -17.66 -2.71 18.48
N SER A 10 -16.88 -1.91 19.19
CA SER A 10 -15.63 -1.35 18.68
C SER A 10 -14.58 -2.44 18.44
N VAL A 11 -13.74 -2.25 17.45
CA VAL A 11 -12.67 -3.19 17.08
C VAL A 11 -11.32 -2.48 17.17
N SER A 12 -10.41 -3.03 17.97
CA SER A 12 -9.01 -2.63 18.01
C SER A 12 -8.17 -3.62 17.20
N LEU A 13 -7.46 -3.11 16.20
CA LEU A 13 -6.59 -3.90 15.33
C LEU A 13 -5.13 -3.48 15.58
N ALA A 14 -4.35 -4.33 16.24
CA ALA A 14 -2.94 -4.09 16.46
C ALA A 14 -2.10 -4.84 15.43
N VAL A 15 -1.24 -4.12 14.68
CA VAL A 15 -0.42 -4.67 13.60
C VAL A 15 1.03 -4.23 13.77
N GLY A 16 1.97 -5.15 13.62
CA GLY A 16 3.40 -4.90 13.82
C GLY A 16 4.06 -4.05 12.73
N THR A 17 3.41 -3.82 11.59
CA THR A 17 3.93 -2.96 10.52
C THR A 17 3.88 -1.49 10.88
N VAL A 18 4.75 -0.69 10.27
CA VAL A 18 4.70 0.78 10.34
C VAL A 18 3.62 1.33 9.39
N ASP A 19 3.18 2.58 9.61
CA ASP A 19 2.21 3.24 8.75
C ASP A 19 2.90 3.89 7.54
N VAL A 20 3.29 3.07 6.57
CA VAL A 20 3.88 3.51 5.30
C VAL A 20 2.82 3.47 4.21
N GLY A 21 2.68 4.57 3.45
CA GLY A 21 1.74 4.66 2.33
C GLY A 21 0.26 4.52 2.73
N GLY A 22 -0.08 4.80 4.00
CA GLY A 22 -1.44 4.70 4.51
C GLY A 22 -1.88 3.27 4.85
N SER A 23 -0.93 2.37 5.13
CA SER A 23 -1.22 0.96 5.46
C SER A 23 -2.20 0.81 6.62
N ARG A 24 -2.14 1.68 7.63
CA ARG A 24 -3.07 1.68 8.77
C ARG A 24 -4.53 1.76 8.34
N ALA A 25 -4.86 2.68 7.46
CA ALA A 25 -6.22 2.83 6.93
C ALA A 25 -6.62 1.61 6.08
N SER A 26 -5.73 1.15 5.19
CA SER A 26 -5.96 -0.01 4.34
C SER A 26 -6.22 -1.28 5.17
N LEU A 27 -5.46 -1.52 6.23
CA LEU A 27 -5.65 -2.69 7.10
C LEU A 27 -6.94 -2.60 7.92
N SER A 28 -7.34 -1.38 8.33
CA SER A 28 -8.66 -1.17 8.97
C SER A 28 -9.81 -1.47 8.02
N LEU A 29 -9.69 -1.11 6.73
CA LEU A 29 -10.69 -1.46 5.70
C LEU A 29 -10.78 -2.98 5.51
N VAL A 30 -9.64 -3.68 5.46
CA VAL A 30 -9.62 -5.15 5.34
C VAL A 30 -10.28 -5.81 6.55
N ALA A 31 -10.01 -5.35 7.77
CA ALA A 31 -10.65 -5.88 8.97
C ALA A 31 -12.16 -5.62 8.98
N ALA A 32 -12.59 -4.42 8.59
CA ALA A 32 -14.00 -4.05 8.50
C ALA A 32 -14.75 -4.89 7.47
N GLU A 33 -14.17 -5.09 6.28
CA GLU A 33 -14.73 -5.92 5.20
C GLU A 33 -14.89 -7.38 5.65
N GLU A 34 -13.84 -7.97 6.24
CA GLU A 34 -13.88 -9.36 6.68
C GLU A 34 -14.90 -9.59 7.82
N LEU A 35 -15.00 -8.63 8.74
CA LEU A 35 -15.99 -8.66 9.82
C LEU A 35 -17.40 -8.30 9.32
N GLY A 36 -17.55 -7.61 8.20
CA GLY A 36 -18.82 -7.11 7.67
C GLY A 36 -19.41 -5.94 8.47
N ILE A 37 -18.55 -5.04 8.98
CA ILE A 37 -18.92 -3.87 9.79
C ILE A 37 -18.48 -2.57 9.14
N ASP A 38 -19.00 -1.44 9.61
CA ASP A 38 -18.56 -0.13 9.16
C ASP A 38 -17.10 0.15 9.60
N TYR A 39 -16.32 0.74 8.68
CA TYR A 39 -14.91 1.11 8.90
C TYR A 39 -14.70 1.97 10.14
N SER A 40 -15.64 2.85 10.48
CA SER A 40 -15.56 3.74 11.64
C SER A 40 -15.48 3.01 12.99
N HIS A 41 -15.88 1.73 13.02
CA HIS A 41 -15.77 0.89 14.21
C HIS A 41 -14.38 0.26 14.40
N VAL A 42 -13.49 0.35 13.41
CA VAL A 42 -12.16 -0.26 13.46
C VAL A 42 -11.10 0.80 13.74
N LYS A 43 -10.34 0.63 14.83
CA LYS A 43 -9.20 1.46 15.18
C LYS A 43 -7.91 0.64 15.08
N ALA A 44 -7.07 0.94 14.09
CA ALA A 44 -5.76 0.32 13.99
C ALA A 44 -4.72 1.01 14.88
N ILE A 45 -3.89 0.17 15.50
CA ILE A 45 -2.69 0.53 16.24
C ILE A 45 -1.52 -0.11 15.50
N VAL A 46 -0.55 0.69 15.07
CA VAL A 46 0.59 0.23 14.28
C VAL A 46 1.91 0.53 14.97
N ALA A 47 2.91 -0.31 14.75
CA ALA A 47 4.28 -0.13 15.21
C ALA A 47 4.45 0.03 16.75
N ASP A 48 3.55 -0.53 17.54
CA ASP A 48 3.73 -0.62 18.99
C ASP A 48 4.55 -1.85 19.35
N THR A 49 5.86 -1.67 19.54
CA THR A 49 6.80 -2.74 19.85
C THR A 49 6.66 -3.28 21.28
N SER A 50 5.86 -2.64 22.13
CA SER A 50 5.62 -3.09 23.51
C SER A 50 4.49 -4.12 23.61
N SER A 51 3.54 -4.12 22.67
CA SER A 51 2.35 -4.95 22.71
C SER A 51 2.28 -6.00 21.60
N LEU A 52 3.18 -5.94 20.64
CA LEU A 52 3.20 -6.82 19.46
C LEU A 52 4.51 -7.61 19.40
N GLY A 53 4.44 -8.82 18.89
CA GLY A 53 5.59 -9.65 18.60
C GLY A 53 6.43 -9.11 17.43
N TYR A 54 7.48 -9.85 17.08
CA TYR A 54 8.34 -9.55 15.96
C TYR A 54 7.54 -9.39 14.65
N ASN A 55 7.87 -8.34 13.92
CA ASN A 55 7.45 -8.14 12.54
C ASN A 55 8.68 -7.80 11.70
N ASP A 56 8.79 -8.45 10.55
CA ASP A 56 9.89 -8.21 9.64
C ASP A 56 9.79 -6.83 8.98
N MET A 57 10.90 -6.35 8.40
CA MET A 57 10.98 -5.04 7.78
C MET A 57 9.91 -4.83 6.68
N THR A 58 9.50 -3.60 6.47
CA THR A 58 8.70 -3.19 5.31
C THR A 58 9.63 -2.95 4.14
N ASP A 59 9.67 -3.89 3.21
CA ASP A 59 10.56 -3.93 2.06
C ASP A 59 9.85 -4.68 0.92
N GLY A 60 10.21 -4.44 -0.34
CA GLY A 60 9.61 -5.06 -1.51
C GLY A 60 8.10 -4.79 -1.65
N SER A 61 7.61 -3.70 -1.05
CA SER A 61 6.18 -3.32 -1.01
C SER A 61 5.27 -4.38 -0.38
N ARG A 62 5.82 -5.20 0.53
CA ARG A 62 5.09 -6.30 1.18
C ARG A 62 4.10 -5.84 2.27
N GLY A 63 4.18 -4.60 2.75
CA GLY A 63 3.45 -4.11 3.92
C GLY A 63 1.96 -4.44 3.86
N THR A 64 1.22 -3.87 2.90
CA THR A 64 -0.21 -4.16 2.74
C THR A 64 -0.45 -5.62 2.34
N PHE A 65 0.40 -6.21 1.46
CA PHE A 65 0.26 -7.59 1.01
C PHE A 65 0.27 -8.59 2.18
N SER A 66 1.33 -8.62 2.98
CA SER A 66 1.45 -9.60 4.07
C SER A 66 0.62 -9.24 5.30
N SER A 67 0.55 -7.95 5.68
CA SER A 67 -0.21 -7.55 6.86
C SER A 67 -1.72 -7.66 6.67
N SER A 68 -2.25 -7.51 5.44
CA SER A 68 -3.66 -7.77 5.20
C SER A 68 -4.00 -9.26 5.26
N MET A 69 -3.11 -10.15 4.81
CA MET A 69 -3.29 -11.60 5.01
C MET A 69 -3.38 -11.97 6.49
N ALA A 70 -2.50 -11.41 7.32
CA ALA A 70 -2.54 -11.61 8.77
C ALA A 70 -3.81 -11.00 9.39
N THR A 71 -4.25 -9.83 8.92
CA THR A 71 -5.49 -9.17 9.37
C THR A 71 -6.73 -10.01 9.01
N ILE A 72 -6.80 -10.53 7.79
CA ILE A 72 -7.87 -11.44 7.35
C ILE A 72 -7.93 -12.69 8.24
N SER A 73 -6.78 -13.30 8.51
CA SER A 73 -6.68 -14.49 9.37
C SER A 73 -7.13 -14.18 10.80
N ALA A 74 -6.68 -13.07 11.40
CA ALA A 74 -7.09 -12.65 12.72
C ALA A 74 -8.61 -12.36 12.79
N ALA A 75 -9.16 -11.68 11.78
CA ALA A 75 -10.60 -11.43 11.70
C ALA A 75 -11.41 -12.71 11.61
N ARG A 76 -10.97 -13.69 10.79
CA ARG A 76 -11.61 -15.00 10.67
C ARG A 76 -11.55 -15.80 11.97
N ASN A 77 -10.45 -15.71 12.72
CA ASN A 77 -10.35 -16.31 14.03
C ASN A 77 -11.33 -15.66 15.04
N ALA A 78 -11.48 -14.33 15.01
CA ALA A 78 -12.48 -13.64 15.81
C ALA A 78 -13.92 -14.03 15.40
N ILE A 79 -14.21 -14.14 14.10
CA ILE A 79 -15.51 -14.60 13.58
C ILE A 79 -15.84 -16.01 14.06
N LYS A 80 -14.87 -16.90 14.13
CA LYS A 80 -15.07 -18.25 14.68
C LYS A 80 -15.58 -18.17 16.11
N ILE A 81 -14.94 -17.36 16.96
CA ILE A 81 -15.39 -17.15 18.35
C ILE A 81 -16.77 -16.52 18.39
N LEU A 82 -17.05 -15.51 17.55
CA LEU A 82 -18.37 -14.87 17.48
C LEU A 82 -19.47 -15.90 17.14
N ARG A 83 -19.21 -16.80 16.18
CA ARG A 83 -20.14 -17.89 15.85
C ARG A 83 -20.37 -18.85 17.02
N GLU A 84 -19.31 -19.24 17.73
CA GLU A 84 -19.40 -20.09 18.93
C GLU A 84 -20.25 -19.42 20.03
N ARG A 85 -20.07 -18.09 20.24
CA ARG A 85 -20.86 -17.33 21.23
C ARG A 85 -22.32 -17.20 20.81
N ALA A 86 -22.61 -16.93 19.55
CA ALA A 86 -23.98 -16.89 19.05
C ALA A 86 -24.67 -18.24 19.15
N ALA A 87 -23.97 -19.33 18.84
CA ALA A 87 -24.46 -20.69 19.01
C ALA A 87 -24.85 -20.98 20.47
N GLN A 88 -24.00 -20.57 21.42
CA GLN A 88 -24.30 -20.67 22.86
C GLN A 88 -25.50 -19.82 23.27
N MET A 89 -25.63 -18.59 22.75
CA MET A 89 -26.76 -17.72 23.07
C MET A 89 -28.10 -18.23 22.57
N TRP A 90 -28.10 -18.97 21.46
CA TRP A 90 -29.28 -19.58 20.87
C TRP A 90 -29.53 -21.04 21.28
N ASP A 91 -28.59 -21.67 21.98
CA ASP A 91 -28.60 -23.10 22.29
C ASP A 91 -28.71 -23.96 21.02
N VAL A 92 -27.84 -23.69 20.02
CA VAL A 92 -27.80 -24.40 18.74
C VAL A 92 -26.38 -24.89 18.43
N PRO A 93 -26.22 -25.92 17.58
CA PRO A 93 -24.89 -26.32 17.11
C PRO A 93 -24.17 -25.21 16.37
N VAL A 94 -22.87 -25.03 16.60
CA VAL A 94 -22.05 -23.98 15.94
C VAL A 94 -22.00 -24.16 14.42
N ASP A 95 -22.11 -25.39 13.91
CA ASP A 95 -22.13 -25.68 12.48
C ASP A 95 -23.37 -25.13 11.77
N ASP A 96 -24.44 -24.90 12.49
CA ASP A 96 -25.67 -24.30 12.00
C ASP A 96 -25.60 -22.75 12.04
N VAL A 97 -24.54 -22.15 12.60
CA VAL A 97 -24.34 -20.70 12.69
C VAL A 97 -23.38 -20.25 11.59
N HIS A 98 -23.82 -19.29 10.76
CA HIS A 98 -23.02 -18.66 9.73
C HIS A 98 -22.76 -17.19 10.08
N TRP A 99 -21.68 -16.63 9.53
CA TRP A 99 -21.37 -15.21 9.65
C TRP A 99 -21.58 -14.52 8.32
N GLU A 100 -22.40 -13.48 8.28
CA GLU A 100 -22.70 -12.73 7.08
C GLU A 100 -22.98 -11.25 7.41
N LYS A 101 -22.28 -10.32 6.74
CA LYS A 101 -22.50 -8.87 6.87
C LYS A 101 -22.57 -8.40 8.33
N GLY A 102 -21.62 -8.82 9.14
CA GLY A 102 -21.51 -8.38 10.54
C GLY A 102 -22.49 -9.05 11.50
N HIS A 103 -23.17 -10.11 11.09
CA HIS A 103 -24.16 -10.82 11.89
C HIS A 103 -23.94 -12.33 11.89
N ALA A 104 -24.18 -12.94 13.04
CA ALA A 104 -24.41 -14.36 13.12
C ALA A 104 -25.86 -14.67 12.68
N ILE A 105 -26.01 -15.71 11.88
CA ILE A 105 -27.31 -16.18 11.33
C ILE A 105 -27.39 -17.69 11.54
N ALA A 106 -28.44 -18.15 12.23
CA ALA A 106 -28.74 -19.58 12.34
C ALA A 106 -29.44 -20.05 11.06
N LYS A 107 -28.88 -21.05 10.37
CA LYS A 107 -29.41 -21.60 9.12
C LYS A 107 -30.17 -22.90 9.33
N GLY A 108 -31.34 -22.98 8.72
CA GLY A 108 -32.25 -24.11 8.75
C GLY A 108 -33.66 -23.68 9.10
N GLU A 109 -34.67 -24.34 8.52
CA GLU A 109 -36.08 -24.02 8.72
C GLU A 109 -36.49 -24.06 10.21
N LYS A 110 -35.88 -24.94 10.99
CA LYS A 110 -36.08 -25.05 12.45
C LYS A 110 -35.69 -23.82 13.26
N TYR A 111 -34.91 -22.89 12.68
CA TYR A 111 -34.41 -21.67 13.32
C TYR A 111 -35.04 -20.38 12.79
N GLY A 112 -36.09 -20.48 12.00
CA GLY A 112 -36.72 -19.31 11.35
C GLY A 112 -37.28 -18.26 12.32
N ASN A 113 -37.38 -18.57 13.62
CA ASN A 113 -37.78 -17.65 14.68
C ASN A 113 -36.59 -16.96 15.38
N LEU A 114 -35.33 -17.34 15.08
CA LEU A 114 -34.15 -16.70 15.66
C LEU A 114 -33.78 -15.46 14.84
N SER A 115 -33.76 -14.31 15.50
CA SER A 115 -33.28 -13.08 14.88
C SER A 115 -31.76 -13.09 14.76
N PRO A 116 -31.15 -12.60 13.65
CA PRO A 116 -29.73 -12.41 13.53
C PRO A 116 -29.14 -11.61 14.69
N LEU A 117 -27.97 -11.99 15.17
CA LEU A 117 -27.22 -11.26 16.20
C LEU A 117 -26.07 -10.50 15.55
N SER A 118 -26.03 -9.19 15.74
CA SER A 118 -24.91 -8.38 15.28
C SER A 118 -23.64 -8.66 16.09
N LEU A 119 -22.47 -8.31 15.55
CA LEU A 119 -21.19 -8.34 16.26
C LEU A 119 -21.33 -7.67 17.64
N LYS A 120 -21.97 -6.51 17.71
CA LYS A 120 -22.21 -5.76 18.95
C LYS A 120 -23.09 -6.51 19.94
N ASP A 121 -24.19 -7.15 19.47
CA ASP A 121 -25.09 -7.90 20.35
C ASP A 121 -24.37 -9.08 21.01
N ILE A 122 -23.51 -9.77 20.26
CA ILE A 122 -22.72 -10.88 20.75
C ILE A 122 -21.62 -10.37 21.72
N ALA A 123 -20.92 -9.34 21.32
CA ALA A 123 -19.84 -8.74 22.14
C ALA A 123 -20.35 -8.20 23.48
N ALA A 124 -21.53 -7.60 23.51
CA ALA A 124 -22.18 -7.12 24.75
C ALA A 124 -22.45 -8.24 25.76
N LYS A 125 -22.52 -9.51 25.33
CA LYS A 125 -22.73 -10.69 26.17
C LYS A 125 -21.44 -11.44 26.51
N SER A 126 -20.27 -10.95 26.11
CA SER A 126 -18.98 -11.63 26.30
C SER A 126 -18.73 -12.02 27.75
N GLY A 127 -19.09 -11.20 28.72
CA GLY A 127 -18.92 -11.49 30.15
C GLY A 127 -19.65 -12.76 30.64
N THR A 128 -20.70 -13.20 29.94
CA THR A 128 -21.50 -14.38 30.31
C THR A 128 -21.36 -15.54 29.33
N THR A 129 -20.71 -15.32 28.20
CA THR A 129 -20.56 -16.31 27.13
C THR A 129 -19.13 -16.84 26.97
N GLY A 130 -18.18 -16.45 27.83
CA GLY A 130 -16.82 -16.99 27.85
C GLY A 130 -15.70 -15.97 27.76
N GLY A 131 -15.98 -14.70 28.08
CA GLY A 131 -14.97 -13.65 28.21
C GLY A 131 -14.66 -12.88 26.91
N PRO A 132 -13.55 -12.15 26.84
CA PRO A 132 -13.18 -11.31 25.72
C PRO A 132 -13.16 -12.05 24.38
N ILE A 133 -13.52 -11.35 23.32
CA ILE A 133 -13.48 -11.85 21.95
C ILE A 133 -12.28 -11.24 21.26
N ALA A 134 -11.33 -12.08 20.85
CA ALA A 134 -10.12 -11.67 20.18
C ALA A 134 -9.74 -12.66 19.07
N GLY A 135 -9.16 -12.16 18.00
CA GLY A 135 -8.55 -12.98 16.97
C GLY A 135 -7.06 -12.67 16.88
N HIS A 136 -6.23 -13.69 16.88
CA HIS A 136 -4.79 -13.58 16.72
C HIS A 136 -4.35 -14.27 15.43
N SER A 137 -3.31 -13.73 14.78
CA SER A 137 -2.66 -14.35 13.64
C SER A 137 -1.17 -14.07 13.63
N GLU A 138 -0.39 -15.14 13.54
CA GLU A 138 1.00 -15.13 13.13
C GLU A 138 1.07 -15.71 11.72
N LEU A 139 1.70 -14.99 10.79
CA LEU A 139 1.75 -15.37 9.39
C LEU A 139 3.15 -15.15 8.82
N VAL A 140 3.68 -16.19 8.21
CA VAL A 140 4.75 -16.08 7.23
C VAL A 140 4.05 -16.07 5.86
N ALA A 141 4.02 -14.92 5.19
CA ALA A 141 3.38 -14.80 3.89
C ALA A 141 4.12 -15.70 2.87
N ASP A 142 3.39 -16.57 2.22
CA ASP A 142 3.89 -17.37 1.10
C ASP A 142 3.64 -16.63 -0.21
N GLY A 143 4.64 -16.67 -1.13
CA GLY A 143 4.57 -15.97 -2.40
C GLY A 143 4.95 -14.50 -2.35
N ALA A 144 4.76 -13.81 -3.47
CA ALA A 144 5.14 -12.43 -3.68
C ALA A 144 3.99 -11.61 -4.27
N GLY A 145 3.94 -10.34 -3.86
CA GLY A 145 3.01 -9.36 -4.42
C GLY A 145 3.57 -8.68 -5.68
N VAL A 146 4.10 -9.44 -6.64
CA VAL A 146 4.70 -8.90 -7.86
C VAL A 146 3.71 -8.01 -8.60
N SER A 147 4.16 -6.81 -8.97
CA SER A 147 3.39 -5.82 -9.72
C SER A 147 4.12 -5.41 -11.01
N PHE A 148 3.38 -4.86 -11.95
CA PHE A 148 3.89 -4.41 -13.25
C PHE A 148 3.41 -2.99 -13.51
N ALA A 149 4.28 -2.19 -14.14
CA ALA A 149 3.96 -0.81 -14.49
C ALA A 149 4.50 -0.44 -15.88
N THR A 150 3.79 0.47 -16.54
CA THR A 150 4.24 1.19 -17.72
C THR A 150 4.08 2.68 -17.47
N HIS A 151 5.16 3.45 -17.70
CA HIS A 151 5.13 4.89 -17.58
C HIS A 151 5.33 5.56 -18.92
N ILE A 152 4.59 6.64 -19.15
CA ILE A 152 4.64 7.45 -20.36
C ILE A 152 5.02 8.88 -19.97
N CYS A 153 6.03 9.43 -20.64
CA CYS A 153 6.55 10.75 -20.33
C CYS A 153 6.73 11.58 -21.58
N ASP A 154 6.25 12.82 -21.56
CA ASP A 154 6.56 13.85 -22.55
C ASP A 154 7.43 14.92 -21.89
N VAL A 155 8.50 15.31 -22.58
CA VAL A 155 9.43 16.32 -22.09
C VAL A 155 9.63 17.44 -23.12
N GLU A 156 10.01 18.57 -22.63
CA GLU A 156 10.53 19.71 -23.37
C GLU A 156 11.97 19.94 -22.96
N VAL A 157 12.91 20.00 -23.90
CA VAL A 157 14.33 20.22 -23.64
C VAL A 157 14.77 21.50 -24.35
N ASP A 158 15.34 22.41 -23.61
CA ASP A 158 15.98 23.60 -24.16
C ASP A 158 17.40 23.24 -24.66
N PRO A 159 17.69 23.30 -25.96
CA PRO A 159 18.97 22.88 -26.50
C PRO A 159 20.10 23.90 -26.24
N GLU A 160 19.80 25.11 -25.76
CA GLU A 160 20.78 26.12 -25.41
C GLU A 160 21.23 26.05 -23.97
N THR A 161 20.36 25.55 -23.08
CA THR A 161 20.64 25.47 -21.65
C THR A 161 20.70 24.04 -21.12
N GLY A 162 20.21 23.06 -21.87
CA GLY A 162 20.05 21.67 -21.44
C GLY A 162 18.93 21.46 -20.41
N SER A 163 18.15 22.52 -20.13
CA SER A 163 17.06 22.43 -19.19
C SER A 163 15.95 21.51 -19.69
N THR A 164 15.53 20.57 -18.86
CA THR A 164 14.47 19.61 -19.18
C THR A 164 13.26 19.86 -18.30
N ARG A 165 12.09 19.98 -18.90
CA ARG A 165 10.81 20.08 -18.24
C ARG A 165 9.93 18.90 -18.60
N VAL A 166 9.43 18.19 -17.61
CA VAL A 166 8.41 17.13 -17.81
C VAL A 166 7.06 17.82 -18.00
N ILE A 167 6.45 17.67 -19.17
CA ILE A 167 5.19 18.34 -19.54
C ILE A 167 3.99 17.49 -19.18
N ARG A 168 4.10 16.19 -19.38
CA ARG A 168 3.06 15.20 -19.06
C ARG A 168 3.70 13.92 -18.55
N TYR A 169 3.06 13.32 -17.55
CA TYR A 169 3.49 12.04 -17.00
C TYR A 169 2.29 11.16 -16.67
N THR A 170 2.30 9.93 -17.14
CA THR A 170 1.22 8.96 -16.93
C THR A 170 1.79 7.67 -16.37
N VAL A 171 1.17 7.18 -15.29
CA VAL A 171 1.48 5.90 -14.65
C VAL A 171 0.32 4.93 -14.90
N VAL A 172 0.60 3.79 -15.50
CA VAL A 172 -0.32 2.67 -15.62
C VAL A 172 0.28 1.50 -14.87
N GLN A 173 -0.31 1.13 -13.74
CA GLN A 173 0.27 0.10 -12.87
C GLN A 173 -0.79 -0.85 -12.31
N ASP A 174 -0.43 -2.13 -12.17
CA ASP A 174 -1.26 -3.15 -11.56
C ASP A 174 -1.08 -3.17 -10.04
N ALA A 175 -2.18 -2.98 -9.31
CA ALA A 175 -2.26 -3.06 -7.85
C ALA A 175 -2.83 -4.39 -7.35
N GLY A 176 -3.21 -5.29 -8.26
CA GLY A 176 -4.11 -6.37 -7.90
C GLY A 176 -5.45 -5.79 -7.43
N LYS A 177 -5.88 -6.08 -6.21
CA LYS A 177 -7.00 -5.37 -5.60
C LYS A 177 -6.53 -4.08 -4.92
N ALA A 178 -7.00 -2.94 -5.40
CA ALA A 178 -6.76 -1.65 -4.74
C ALA A 178 -7.65 -1.53 -3.50
N VAL A 179 -7.13 -1.88 -2.32
CA VAL A 179 -7.87 -1.82 -1.06
C VAL A 179 -8.30 -0.38 -0.73
N HIS A 180 -7.43 0.57 -1.00
CA HIS A 180 -7.68 2.01 -0.84
C HIS A 180 -7.24 2.76 -2.11
N PRO A 181 -8.09 2.91 -3.14
CA PRO A 181 -7.70 3.46 -4.45
C PRO A 181 -6.96 4.78 -4.38
N THR A 182 -7.44 5.75 -3.60
CA THR A 182 -6.80 7.07 -3.46
C THR A 182 -5.37 6.99 -2.90
N TYR A 183 -5.10 6.05 -1.98
CA TYR A 183 -3.74 5.86 -1.47
C TYR A 183 -2.85 5.14 -2.49
N VAL A 184 -3.42 4.24 -3.29
CA VAL A 184 -2.71 3.61 -4.42
C VAL A 184 -2.30 4.67 -5.44
N GLU A 185 -3.19 5.57 -5.83
CA GLU A 185 -2.88 6.72 -6.70
C GLU A 185 -1.77 7.58 -6.12
N GLY A 186 -1.85 7.91 -4.82
CA GLY A 186 -0.80 8.68 -4.12
C GLY A 186 0.55 7.97 -4.13
N GLN A 187 0.59 6.64 -4.02
CA GLN A 187 1.83 5.86 -4.14
C GLN A 187 2.39 5.88 -5.57
N TYR A 188 1.54 5.81 -6.60
CA TYR A 188 1.96 5.92 -7.99
C TYR A 188 2.57 7.30 -8.28
N GLN A 189 1.91 8.36 -7.84
CA GLN A 189 2.39 9.73 -8.00
C GLN A 189 3.70 9.96 -7.24
N GLY A 190 3.79 9.49 -6.00
CA GLY A 190 4.99 9.64 -5.17
C GLY A 190 6.19 8.89 -5.74
N GLY A 191 6.01 7.64 -6.20
CA GLY A 191 7.08 6.87 -6.83
C GLY A 191 7.54 7.49 -8.16
N ALA A 192 6.60 7.96 -8.98
CA ALA A 192 6.94 8.67 -10.22
C ALA A 192 7.71 9.97 -9.93
N ALA A 193 7.27 10.77 -8.96
CA ALA A 193 7.94 12.01 -8.56
C ALA A 193 9.39 11.76 -8.10
N GLN A 194 9.60 10.73 -7.27
CA GLN A 194 10.93 10.34 -6.82
C GLN A 194 11.81 9.88 -8.00
N GLY A 195 11.27 9.09 -8.91
CA GLY A 195 12.02 8.63 -10.09
C GLY A 195 12.33 9.73 -11.08
N ILE A 196 11.47 10.76 -11.21
CA ILE A 196 11.75 11.98 -11.99
C ILE A 196 12.95 12.72 -11.38
N GLY A 197 12.98 12.85 -10.05
CA GLY A 197 14.12 13.44 -9.35
C GLY A 197 15.43 12.72 -9.64
N TRP A 198 15.44 11.39 -9.56
CA TRP A 198 16.61 10.58 -9.92
C TRP A 198 17.05 10.75 -11.36
N ALA A 199 16.09 10.88 -12.26
CA ALA A 199 16.41 11.03 -13.68
C ALA A 199 17.06 12.36 -14.03
N LEU A 200 16.64 13.46 -13.37
CA LEU A 200 16.97 14.82 -13.79
C LEU A 200 17.85 15.61 -12.81
N ASN A 201 17.70 15.39 -11.49
CA ASN A 201 18.20 16.35 -10.49
C ASN A 201 19.08 15.74 -9.39
N GLU A 202 18.72 14.54 -8.89
CA GLU A 202 19.27 14.02 -7.64
C GLU A 202 20.60 13.33 -7.84
N GLU A 203 21.64 13.78 -7.15
CA GLU A 203 22.97 13.20 -7.19
C GLU A 203 23.70 13.44 -5.87
N TYR A 204 24.45 12.46 -5.38
CA TYR A 204 25.43 12.65 -4.33
C TYR A 204 26.75 13.15 -4.90
N ILE A 205 27.15 14.34 -4.50
CA ILE A 205 28.42 14.96 -4.96
C ILE A 205 29.47 14.81 -3.86
N TYR A 206 30.47 13.97 -4.10
CA TYR A 206 31.57 13.78 -3.18
C TYR A 206 32.78 14.60 -3.57
N GLY A 207 33.38 15.29 -2.60
CA GLY A 207 34.67 15.94 -2.74
C GLY A 207 35.81 14.92 -2.83
N LYS A 208 37.00 15.41 -3.21
CA LYS A 208 38.21 14.57 -3.27
C LYS A 208 38.62 13.98 -1.91
N ASP A 209 38.15 14.57 -0.82
CA ASP A 209 38.31 14.16 0.56
C ASP A 209 37.27 13.12 1.03
N GLY A 210 36.37 12.71 0.14
CA GLY A 210 35.27 11.76 0.44
C GLY A 210 34.08 12.38 1.16
N ARG A 211 34.06 13.67 1.40
CA ARG A 211 32.92 14.35 2.04
C ARG A 211 31.81 14.62 1.05
N LEU A 212 30.55 14.37 1.46
CA LEU A 212 29.37 14.74 0.71
C LEU A 212 29.23 16.27 0.72
N GLN A 213 29.24 16.91 -0.46
CA GLN A 213 29.21 18.36 -0.60
C GLN A 213 27.82 18.95 -0.62
N ASN A 214 26.81 18.14 -0.97
CA ASN A 214 25.40 18.54 -1.07
C ASN A 214 24.51 17.79 -0.08
N ALA A 215 24.90 17.77 1.20
CA ALA A 215 24.20 17.03 2.24
C ALA A 215 22.93 17.70 2.79
N GLY A 216 22.67 18.96 2.43
CA GLY A 216 21.54 19.74 2.95
C GLY A 216 20.35 19.79 1.98
N PHE A 217 19.18 20.13 2.51
CA PHE A 217 17.96 20.32 1.69
C PHE A 217 18.05 21.49 0.68
N LEU A 218 19.02 22.37 0.82
CA LEU A 218 19.28 23.45 -0.16
C LEU A 218 20.05 22.95 -1.38
N ASP A 219 20.88 21.93 -1.19
CA ASP A 219 21.87 21.50 -2.18
C ASP A 219 21.49 20.17 -2.83
N TYR A 220 20.82 19.28 -2.09
CA TYR A 220 20.28 18.04 -2.64
C TYR A 220 18.91 18.31 -3.29
N ARG A 221 18.84 18.21 -4.61
CA ARG A 221 17.75 18.73 -5.43
C ARG A 221 16.59 17.74 -5.60
N ILE A 222 15.82 17.50 -4.52
CA ILE A 222 14.55 16.79 -4.62
C ILE A 222 13.56 17.66 -5.41
N PRO A 223 12.76 17.11 -6.34
CA PRO A 223 11.75 17.88 -7.07
C PRO A 223 10.75 18.56 -6.13
N VAL A 224 10.43 19.80 -6.41
CA VAL A 224 9.36 20.54 -5.75
C VAL A 224 8.10 20.57 -6.63
N CYS A 225 6.97 21.01 -6.09
CA CYS A 225 5.70 21.00 -6.82
C CYS A 225 5.74 21.72 -8.18
N SER A 226 6.57 22.75 -8.34
CA SER A 226 6.73 23.48 -9.61
C SER A 226 7.53 22.72 -10.67
N ASP A 227 8.28 21.69 -10.28
CA ASP A 227 9.14 20.93 -11.18
C ASP A 227 8.39 19.76 -11.85
N LEU A 228 7.20 19.46 -11.37
CA LEU A 228 6.42 18.31 -11.79
C LEU A 228 5.08 18.71 -12.43
N PRO A 229 4.64 18.03 -13.49
CA PRO A 229 3.26 18.15 -13.95
C PRO A 229 2.32 17.43 -12.97
N MET A 230 1.00 17.60 -13.16
CA MET A 230 0.04 16.64 -12.61
C MET A 230 0.35 15.25 -13.19
N ILE A 231 0.52 14.28 -12.31
CA ILE A 231 0.81 12.89 -12.71
C ILE A 231 -0.52 12.14 -12.82
N ASP A 232 -0.87 11.75 -14.04
CA ASP A 232 -2.04 10.94 -14.32
C ASP A 232 -1.80 9.49 -13.90
N THR A 233 -2.79 8.88 -13.27
CA THR A 233 -2.68 7.50 -12.77
C THR A 233 -3.81 6.63 -13.29
N GLN A 234 -3.47 5.41 -13.72
CA GLN A 234 -4.41 4.38 -14.10
C GLN A 234 -4.14 3.12 -13.27
N ILE A 235 -5.06 2.78 -12.39
CA ILE A 235 -4.98 1.55 -11.61
C ILE A 235 -5.52 0.39 -12.44
N LEU A 236 -4.71 -0.64 -12.60
CA LEU A 236 -5.15 -1.95 -13.08
C LEU A 236 -5.36 -2.86 -11.87
N GLU A 237 -6.42 -3.68 -11.92
CA GLU A 237 -6.75 -4.62 -10.85
C GLU A 237 -6.76 -6.07 -11.41
N ILE A 238 -5.55 -6.63 -11.61
CA ILE A 238 -5.37 -8.03 -11.99
C ILE A 238 -5.10 -8.84 -10.71
N PRO A 239 -6.04 -9.64 -10.22
CA PRO A 239 -5.93 -10.28 -8.92
C PRO A 239 -4.67 -11.14 -8.79
N ASN A 240 -3.97 -11.03 -7.65
CA ASN A 240 -2.89 -11.91 -7.29
C ASN A 240 -3.46 -13.23 -6.72
N PRO A 241 -3.20 -14.39 -7.34
CA PRO A 241 -3.74 -15.66 -6.87
C PRO A 241 -3.22 -16.10 -5.48
N ASN A 242 -2.08 -15.53 -5.06
CA ASN A 242 -1.46 -15.84 -3.77
C ASN A 242 -1.97 -14.98 -2.61
N HIS A 243 -3.00 -14.14 -2.85
CA HIS A 243 -3.58 -13.27 -1.82
C HIS A 243 -5.10 -13.43 -1.78
N PRO A 244 -5.73 -13.56 -0.58
CA PRO A 244 -7.18 -13.77 -0.46
C PRO A 244 -8.04 -12.71 -1.18
N TYR A 245 -7.59 -11.46 -1.20
CA TYR A 245 -8.26 -10.35 -1.91
C TYR A 245 -7.57 -9.98 -3.23
N GLY A 246 -6.53 -10.69 -3.62
CA GLY A 246 -5.80 -10.41 -4.86
C GLY A 246 -4.87 -9.22 -4.81
N VAL A 247 -4.45 -8.74 -3.63
CA VAL A 247 -3.58 -7.58 -3.45
C VAL A 247 -2.17 -7.83 -4.02
N ARG A 248 -1.53 -6.78 -4.56
CA ARG A 248 -0.13 -6.75 -4.99
C ARG A 248 0.64 -5.64 -4.26
N GLY A 249 1.96 -5.68 -4.32
CA GLY A 249 2.81 -4.57 -3.90
C GLY A 249 2.65 -3.38 -4.82
N VAL A 250 2.71 -2.15 -4.29
CA VAL A 250 2.37 -0.94 -5.04
C VAL A 250 3.50 0.09 -5.01
N GLY A 251 4.07 0.38 -3.84
CA GLY A 251 4.90 1.56 -3.61
C GLY A 251 6.19 1.59 -4.45
N GLU A 252 6.96 0.52 -4.44
CA GLU A 252 8.27 0.49 -5.09
C GLU A 252 8.21 0.27 -6.60
N THR A 253 7.14 -0.34 -7.10
CA THR A 253 7.00 -0.56 -8.55
C THR A 253 6.95 0.76 -9.31
N SER A 254 6.32 1.79 -8.76
CA SER A 254 6.15 3.10 -9.42
C SER A 254 7.43 3.93 -9.53
N ILE A 255 8.51 3.57 -8.81
CA ILE A 255 9.81 4.28 -8.94
C ILE A 255 10.72 3.63 -10.01
N VAL A 256 10.44 2.41 -10.45
CA VAL A 256 11.32 1.66 -11.37
C VAL A 256 11.30 2.22 -12.79
N PRO A 257 10.16 2.48 -13.45
CA PRO A 257 10.13 2.92 -14.85
C PRO A 257 10.58 4.37 -15.10
N PRO A 258 10.51 5.36 -14.18
CA PRO A 258 10.74 6.76 -14.51
C PRO A 258 12.09 7.07 -15.13
N LEU A 259 13.20 6.49 -14.65
CA LEU A 259 14.52 6.75 -15.22
C LEU A 259 14.55 6.41 -16.71
N ALA A 260 14.02 5.24 -17.07
CA ALA A 260 13.99 4.79 -18.46
C ALA A 260 13.00 5.60 -19.31
N ALA A 261 11.82 5.93 -18.77
CA ALA A 261 10.82 6.72 -19.47
C ALA A 261 11.36 8.13 -19.81
N ILE A 262 12.01 8.79 -18.85
CA ILE A 262 12.60 10.12 -19.06
C ILE A 262 13.80 10.04 -19.98
N ALA A 263 14.70 9.06 -19.82
CA ALA A 263 15.84 8.90 -20.71
C ALA A 263 15.42 8.69 -22.17
N ASN A 264 14.34 7.92 -22.37
CA ASN A 264 13.76 7.74 -23.71
C ASN A 264 13.16 9.05 -24.25
N ALA A 265 12.42 9.79 -23.42
CA ALA A 265 11.81 11.06 -23.81
C ALA A 265 12.86 12.12 -24.15
N VAL A 266 13.90 12.27 -23.31
CA VAL A 266 15.03 13.19 -23.56
C VAL A 266 15.75 12.78 -24.86
N SER A 267 16.10 11.50 -25.02
CA SER A 267 16.75 11.03 -26.24
C SER A 267 15.93 11.29 -27.49
N ASN A 268 14.61 11.15 -27.42
CA ASN A 268 13.71 11.44 -28.51
C ASN A 268 13.66 12.94 -28.83
N ALA A 269 13.73 13.80 -27.81
CA ALA A 269 13.69 15.26 -27.96
C ALA A 269 14.97 15.82 -28.56
N VAL A 270 16.15 15.30 -28.18
CA VAL A 270 17.46 15.88 -28.55
C VAL A 270 18.27 15.04 -29.55
N GLY A 271 17.82 13.85 -29.89
CA GLY A 271 18.50 12.94 -30.82
C GLY A 271 19.70 12.18 -30.24
N VAL A 272 20.10 12.46 -29.00
CA VAL A 272 21.28 11.86 -28.36
C VAL A 272 20.86 10.93 -27.23
N ARG A 273 21.43 9.72 -27.16
CA ARG A 273 21.17 8.75 -26.09
C ARG A 273 21.96 9.11 -24.83
N MET A 274 21.24 9.49 -23.77
CA MET A 274 21.83 9.69 -22.45
C MET A 274 22.09 8.32 -21.78
N THR A 275 23.31 8.12 -21.26
CA THR A 275 23.74 6.87 -20.61
C THR A 275 24.10 7.05 -19.13
N HIS A 276 24.00 8.27 -18.61
CA HIS A 276 24.32 8.62 -17.22
C HIS A 276 23.17 9.41 -16.60
N SER A 277 22.84 9.12 -15.37
CA SER A 277 21.88 9.87 -14.54
C SER A 277 22.61 10.61 -13.40
N PRO A 278 22.06 11.73 -12.90
CA PRO A 278 20.93 12.44 -13.48
C PRO A 278 21.27 13.05 -14.84
N MET A 279 20.28 13.19 -15.73
CA MET A 279 20.39 13.89 -16.99
C MET A 279 20.27 15.39 -16.74
N SER A 280 21.21 15.93 -15.95
CA SER A 280 21.23 17.33 -15.58
C SER A 280 21.57 18.22 -16.76
N PRO A 281 21.19 19.52 -16.75
CA PRO A 281 21.45 20.45 -17.84
C PRO A 281 22.90 20.43 -18.36
N PRO A 282 23.96 20.46 -17.52
CA PRO A 282 25.33 20.36 -18.02
C PRO A 282 25.65 19.06 -18.76
N ARG A 283 25.04 17.93 -18.32
CA ARG A 283 25.27 16.64 -19.00
C ARG A 283 24.56 16.56 -20.34
N ILE A 284 23.36 17.13 -20.44
CA ILE A 284 22.65 17.22 -21.73
C ILE A 284 23.42 18.12 -22.69
N LEU A 285 23.89 19.29 -22.26
CA LEU A 285 24.70 20.18 -23.12
C LEU A 285 25.97 19.50 -23.59
N ALA A 286 26.72 18.83 -22.70
CA ALA A 286 27.91 18.12 -23.08
C ALA A 286 27.66 17.01 -24.12
N ALA A 287 26.54 16.32 -24.01
CA ALA A 287 26.15 15.32 -24.99
C ALA A 287 25.77 15.91 -26.36
N LEU A 288 25.06 17.05 -26.35
CA LEU A 288 24.69 17.78 -27.57
C LEU A 288 25.93 18.37 -28.27
N ASP A 289 26.88 18.93 -27.52
CA ASP A 289 28.12 19.48 -28.08
C ASP A 289 28.99 18.39 -28.69
N ALA A 290 29.13 17.24 -28.03
CA ALA A 290 29.87 16.11 -28.57
C ALA A 290 29.27 15.59 -29.91
N GLU A 291 27.94 15.61 -30.05
CA GLU A 291 27.27 15.20 -31.31
C GLU A 291 27.46 16.23 -32.43
N ARG A 292 27.60 17.54 -32.09
CA ARG A 292 27.87 18.61 -33.08
C ARG A 292 29.30 18.60 -33.61
N GLU A 293 30.23 18.09 -32.81
CA GLU A 293 31.67 18.06 -33.16
C GLU A 293 32.09 16.77 -33.89
N GLY A 294 31.26 15.74 -33.88
CA GLY A 294 31.50 14.44 -34.51
C GLY A 294 30.83 14.31 -35.87
#